data_3cea54a6557d3fd1f5833a40f5a8d85e
#
_entry.id   3cea54a6557d3fd1f5833a40f5a8d85e
#
_cell.length_a   1.000
_cell.length_b   1.000
_cell.length_c   1.000
_cell.angle_alpha   90.00
_cell.angle_beta   90.00
_cell.angle_gamma   90.00
#
_symmetry.space_group_name_H-M   'P 1'
#
loop_
_entity.id
_entity.type
_entity.pdbx_description
1 polymer ?
#
loop_
_entity_poly.entity_id
_entity_poly.type
_entity_poly.pdbx_seq_one_letter_code
_entity_poly.pdbx_strand_id
1 'polypeptide(L)'
;MITLEATKQVADDSPDHICPVGAIRDNFTSEGLIEEVKDGFENEQISMLDLGCAGAQFVVDFINRGDIGIGLEGSSNSLGGIGKDNWDKYHNKNLFLCDITKDYQLYDNGEPMEFDFIHSEEVFEHIAPEDIDNMLINIFKHLKEGGLCVFGVSLVPDVRNEKGEDMVPPFAPEDRTIGYEG
;
A
#
# COMPACT_ATOMS: atom_id res chain seq x y z
N MET A 1 20.27 0.05 -6.40
CA MET A 1 19.59 -1.12 -5.79
C MET A 1 18.69 -0.59 -4.69
N ILE A 2 17.40 -0.90 -4.79
CA ILE A 2 16.41 -0.41 -3.82
C ILE A 2 16.48 -1.26 -2.56
N THR A 3 16.47 -0.61 -1.41
CA THR A 3 16.47 -1.24 -0.07
C THR A 3 15.49 -0.55 0.85
N LEU A 4 14.96 -1.29 1.80
CA LEU A 4 14.06 -0.80 2.85
C LEU A 4 14.73 -0.96 4.21
N GLU A 5 14.77 0.11 4.99
CA GLU A 5 15.00 0.07 6.43
C GLU A 5 13.66 0.33 7.12
N ALA A 6 13.18 -0.60 7.92
CA ALA A 6 11.91 -0.48 8.63
C ALA A 6 12.04 -0.93 10.08
N THR A 7 11.41 -0.19 10.97
CA THR A 7 11.31 -0.55 12.40
C THR A 7 10.53 -1.85 12.59
N LYS A 8 9.54 -2.08 11.73
CA LYS A 8 8.72 -3.29 11.72
C LYS A 8 8.42 -3.71 10.28
N GLN A 9 8.77 -4.96 9.93
CA GLN A 9 8.61 -5.46 8.56
C GLN A 9 7.20 -5.93 8.26
N VAL A 10 6.54 -6.58 9.21
CA VAL A 10 5.18 -7.10 9.02
C VAL A 10 4.26 -6.62 10.12
N ALA A 11 3.02 -6.39 9.78
CA ALA A 11 1.96 -6.02 10.70
C ALA A 11 1.06 -7.20 11.09
N ASP A 12 1.45 -8.44 10.81
CA ASP A 12 0.63 -9.66 11.02
C ASP A 12 0.18 -9.88 12.48
N ASP A 13 0.86 -9.26 13.43
CA ASP A 13 0.53 -9.26 14.85
C ASP A 13 -0.27 -8.02 15.29
N SER A 14 -0.62 -7.15 14.36
CA SER A 14 -1.39 -5.94 14.59
C SER A 14 -2.79 -6.09 13.99
N PRO A 15 -3.78 -6.51 14.77
CA PRO A 15 -5.14 -6.74 14.25
C PRO A 15 -5.81 -5.47 13.73
N ASP A 16 -5.31 -4.31 14.11
CA ASP A 16 -5.87 -3.00 13.74
C ASP A 16 -5.39 -2.53 12.33
N HIS A 17 -4.40 -3.21 11.73
CA HIS A 17 -3.72 -2.75 10.50
C HIS A 17 -3.66 -3.83 9.41
N ILE A 18 -4.44 -4.90 9.53
CA ILE A 18 -4.35 -6.01 8.60
C ILE A 18 -5.72 -6.41 8.08
N CYS A 19 -5.82 -6.52 6.77
CA CYS A 19 -6.88 -7.23 6.09
C CYS A 19 -6.31 -8.50 5.43
N PRO A 20 -6.23 -9.65 6.12
CA PRO A 20 -5.64 -10.86 5.56
C PRO A 20 -6.34 -11.33 4.27
N VAL A 21 -7.64 -11.09 4.17
CA VAL A 21 -8.43 -11.46 2.98
C VAL A 21 -8.08 -10.56 1.81
N GLY A 22 -7.93 -9.24 2.04
CA GLY A 22 -7.47 -8.29 1.04
C GLY A 22 -6.08 -8.67 0.53
N ALA A 23 -5.12 -8.87 1.41
CA ALA A 23 -3.76 -9.26 1.05
C ALA A 23 -3.69 -10.54 0.19
N ILE A 24 -4.63 -11.47 0.35
CA ILE A 24 -4.70 -12.71 -0.43
C ILE A 24 -5.40 -12.51 -1.78
N ARG A 25 -6.43 -11.65 -1.85
CA ARG A 25 -7.39 -11.58 -2.96
C ARG A 25 -7.32 -10.32 -3.79
N ASP A 26 -6.84 -9.24 -3.19
CA ASP A 26 -6.85 -7.95 -3.87
C ASP A 26 -5.61 -7.78 -4.73
N ASN A 27 -5.84 -7.25 -5.90
CA ASN A 27 -4.80 -7.03 -6.89
C ASN A 27 -5.21 -5.82 -7.74
N PHE A 28 -5.28 -4.67 -7.09
CA PHE A 28 -5.71 -3.42 -7.71
C PHE A 28 -4.85 -3.07 -8.92
N THR A 29 -5.49 -2.55 -9.95
CA THR A 29 -4.87 -1.89 -11.10
C THR A 29 -5.85 -0.89 -11.71
N SER A 30 -5.34 0.19 -12.24
CA SER A 30 -6.15 1.21 -12.93
C SER A 30 -5.34 1.88 -14.04
N GLU A 31 -5.59 1.46 -15.28
CA GLU A 31 -4.92 2.05 -16.45
C GLU A 31 -5.23 3.54 -16.58
N GLY A 32 -6.50 3.92 -16.36
CA GLY A 32 -6.91 5.33 -16.43
C GLY A 32 -6.21 6.20 -15.39
N LEU A 33 -6.03 5.70 -14.15
CA LEU A 33 -5.30 6.44 -13.11
C LEU A 33 -3.82 6.59 -13.47
N ILE A 34 -3.19 5.55 -14.03
CA ILE A 34 -1.79 5.64 -14.47
C ILE A 34 -1.64 6.70 -15.57
N GLU A 35 -2.53 6.72 -16.55
CA GLU A 35 -2.50 7.71 -17.63
C GLU A 35 -2.71 9.13 -17.09
N GLU A 36 -3.69 9.33 -16.21
CA GLU A 36 -3.96 10.62 -15.59
C GLU A 36 -2.77 11.13 -14.77
N VAL A 37 -2.13 10.25 -13.99
CA VAL A 37 -0.93 10.59 -13.23
C VAL A 37 0.21 10.94 -14.17
N LYS A 38 0.46 10.16 -15.21
CA LYS A 38 1.54 10.44 -16.18
C LYS A 38 1.32 11.75 -16.94
N ASP A 39 0.10 12.07 -17.29
CA ASP A 39 -0.26 13.34 -17.95
C ASP A 39 -0.08 14.54 -17.02
N GLY A 40 -0.17 14.34 -15.71
CA GLY A 40 0.03 15.36 -14.68
C GLY A 40 1.49 15.73 -14.42
N PHE A 41 2.44 14.89 -14.82
CA PHE A 41 3.87 15.14 -14.63
C PHE A 41 4.57 15.33 -15.97
N GLU A 42 5.44 16.34 -16.06
CA GLU A 42 6.25 16.62 -17.27
C GLU A 42 7.41 15.63 -17.45
N ASN A 43 7.65 14.75 -16.51
CA ASN A 43 8.76 13.81 -16.52
C ASN A 43 8.49 12.61 -17.44
N GLU A 44 9.47 12.19 -18.21
CA GLU A 44 9.39 10.97 -19.03
C GLU A 44 9.25 9.71 -18.17
N GLN A 45 9.88 9.70 -16.99
CA GLN A 45 9.80 8.63 -16.00
C GLN A 45 9.37 9.20 -14.66
N ILE A 46 8.38 8.58 -14.05
CA ILE A 46 7.90 8.92 -12.72
C ILE A 46 8.22 7.81 -11.71
N SER A 47 8.28 8.18 -10.44
CA SER A 47 8.45 7.25 -9.33
C SER A 47 7.14 7.16 -8.54
N MET A 48 6.67 5.93 -8.29
CA MET A 48 5.43 5.63 -7.58
C MET A 48 5.68 4.72 -6.39
N LEU A 49 5.02 5.04 -5.27
CA LEU A 49 4.96 4.21 -4.07
C LEU A 49 3.50 3.83 -3.81
N ASP A 50 3.24 2.53 -3.70
CA ASP A 50 1.93 1.97 -3.37
C ASP A 50 1.94 1.42 -1.94
N LEU A 51 1.06 1.95 -1.09
CA LEU A 51 0.94 1.58 0.32
C LEU A 51 -0.22 0.62 0.50
N GLY A 52 0.06 -0.58 1.02
CA GLY A 52 -0.92 -1.67 1.09
C GLY A 52 -1.13 -2.31 -0.28
N CYS A 53 -0.04 -2.62 -0.99
CA CYS A 53 -0.10 -3.01 -2.40
C CYS A 53 -0.68 -4.41 -2.66
N ALA A 54 -1.03 -5.18 -1.65
CA ALA A 54 -1.62 -6.53 -1.74
C ALA A 54 -0.97 -7.40 -2.83
N GLY A 55 -1.65 -7.70 -3.93
CA GLY A 55 -1.15 -8.47 -5.08
C GLY A 55 -0.16 -7.72 -5.97
N ALA A 56 0.02 -6.42 -5.75
CA ALA A 56 1.00 -5.55 -6.38
C ALA A 56 0.89 -5.37 -7.91
N GLN A 57 -0.28 -5.61 -8.51
CA GLN A 57 -0.43 -5.43 -9.96
C GLN A 57 -0.21 -3.97 -10.36
N PHE A 58 -0.71 -3.02 -9.59
CA PHE A 58 -0.55 -1.60 -9.89
C PHE A 58 0.93 -1.18 -9.93
N VAL A 59 1.72 -1.66 -8.98
CA VAL A 59 3.19 -1.47 -8.98
C VAL A 59 3.82 -2.03 -10.24
N VAL A 60 3.44 -3.25 -10.61
CA VAL A 60 3.98 -3.94 -11.80
C VAL A 60 3.61 -3.23 -13.09
N ASP A 61 2.43 -2.63 -13.16
CA ASP A 61 1.99 -1.88 -14.34
C ASP A 61 2.83 -0.61 -14.54
N PHE A 62 3.22 0.10 -13.48
CA PHE A 62 4.20 1.19 -13.57
C PHE A 62 5.56 0.68 -14.06
N ILE A 63 6.08 -0.40 -13.49
CA ILE A 63 7.36 -1.00 -13.91
C ILE A 63 7.34 -1.38 -15.40
N ASN A 64 6.26 -2.00 -15.88
CA ASN A 64 6.12 -2.44 -17.26
C ASN A 64 6.08 -1.27 -18.26
N ARG A 65 5.73 -0.06 -17.81
CA ARG A 65 5.74 1.17 -18.60
C ARG A 65 7.08 1.92 -18.55
N GLY A 66 8.06 1.37 -17.84
CA GLY A 66 9.39 1.97 -17.68
C GLY A 66 9.51 2.97 -16.54
N ASP A 67 8.51 3.05 -15.68
CA ASP A 67 8.49 3.88 -14.49
C ASP A 67 9.12 3.14 -13.29
N ILE A 68 9.35 3.86 -12.20
CA ILE A 68 9.80 3.28 -10.95
C ILE A 68 8.58 2.99 -10.09
N GLY A 69 8.25 1.71 -9.92
CA GLY A 69 7.17 1.24 -9.04
C GLY A 69 7.74 0.56 -7.80
N ILE A 70 7.28 0.97 -6.62
CA ILE A 70 7.60 0.36 -5.32
C ILE A 70 6.30 0.07 -4.59
N GLY A 71 6.19 -1.10 -3.95
CA GLY A 71 5.05 -1.48 -3.14
C GLY A 71 5.46 -1.87 -1.73
N LEU A 72 4.69 -1.41 -0.76
CA LEU A 72 4.78 -1.79 0.65
C LEU A 72 3.49 -2.52 1.06
N GLU A 73 3.64 -3.63 1.78
CA GLU A 73 2.53 -4.44 2.26
C GLU A 73 2.77 -4.90 3.70
N GLY A 74 1.78 -4.70 4.57
CA GLY A 74 1.88 -5.09 5.98
C GLY A 74 1.62 -6.58 6.23
N SER A 75 0.91 -7.26 5.33
CA SER A 75 0.54 -8.66 5.50
C SER A 75 1.44 -9.61 4.73
N SER A 76 2.04 -10.57 5.44
CA SER A 76 2.80 -11.66 4.80
C SER A 76 1.92 -12.61 3.96
N ASN A 77 0.60 -12.54 4.09
CA ASN A 77 -0.34 -13.33 3.29
C ASN A 77 -0.29 -12.98 1.79
N SER A 78 0.12 -11.77 1.44
CA SER A 78 0.31 -11.33 0.04
C SER A 78 1.31 -12.20 -0.72
N LEU A 79 2.31 -12.78 -0.04
CA LEU A 79 3.30 -13.67 -0.65
C LEU A 79 2.69 -14.95 -1.23
N GLY A 80 1.53 -15.38 -0.75
CA GLY A 80 0.82 -16.58 -1.19
C GLY A 80 -0.51 -16.32 -1.90
N GLY A 81 -0.89 -15.04 -2.05
CA GLY A 81 -2.17 -14.61 -2.62
C GLY A 81 -2.21 -14.58 -4.15
N ILE A 82 -3.20 -13.86 -4.68
CA ILE A 82 -3.42 -13.71 -6.14
C ILE A 82 -2.21 -13.08 -6.85
N GLY A 83 -1.45 -12.24 -6.15
CA GLY A 83 -0.24 -11.59 -6.65
C GLY A 83 1.05 -12.38 -6.48
N LYS A 84 0.97 -13.68 -6.14
CA LYS A 84 2.15 -14.49 -5.85
C LYS A 84 3.25 -14.38 -6.91
N ASP A 85 2.92 -14.38 -8.19
CA ASP A 85 3.90 -14.30 -9.28
C ASP A 85 4.62 -12.93 -9.29
N ASN A 86 3.93 -11.85 -8.93
CA ASN A 86 4.53 -10.52 -8.77
C ASN A 86 5.49 -10.53 -7.58
N TRP A 87 5.07 -11.10 -6.45
CA TRP A 87 5.90 -11.20 -5.26
C TRP A 87 7.12 -12.10 -5.48
N ASP A 88 6.99 -13.25 -6.13
CA ASP A 88 8.12 -14.13 -6.47
C ASP A 88 9.18 -13.38 -7.31
N LYS A 89 8.76 -12.49 -8.20
CA LYS A 89 9.65 -11.76 -9.10
C LYS A 89 10.30 -10.54 -8.46
N TYR A 90 9.55 -9.80 -7.66
CA TYR A 90 9.91 -8.45 -7.22
C TYR A 90 10.16 -8.31 -5.71
N HIS A 91 9.94 -9.36 -4.90
CA HIS A 91 10.19 -9.33 -3.45
C HIS A 91 11.63 -8.95 -3.13
N ASN A 92 11.82 -8.03 -2.19
CA ASN A 92 13.10 -7.42 -1.82
C ASN A 92 13.85 -6.73 -2.99
N LYS A 93 13.10 -6.30 -4.02
CA LYS A 93 13.60 -5.48 -5.12
C LYS A 93 12.74 -4.23 -5.30
N ASN A 94 11.45 -4.44 -5.53
CA ASN A 94 10.44 -3.41 -5.69
C ASN A 94 9.26 -3.59 -4.73
N LEU A 95 9.07 -4.81 -4.20
CA LEU A 95 8.01 -5.14 -3.25
C LEU A 95 8.63 -5.51 -1.91
N PHE A 96 8.15 -4.89 -0.85
CA PHE A 96 8.68 -5.10 0.49
C PHE A 96 7.54 -5.31 1.49
N LEU A 97 7.77 -6.20 2.44
CA LEU A 97 6.92 -6.28 3.62
C LEU A 97 7.30 -5.14 4.58
N CYS A 98 6.30 -4.33 4.94
CA CYS A 98 6.49 -3.16 5.80
C CYS A 98 5.21 -2.79 6.54
N ASP A 99 5.29 -2.63 7.85
CA ASP A 99 4.25 -1.96 8.63
C ASP A 99 4.37 -0.44 8.39
N ILE A 100 3.51 0.09 7.51
CA ILE A 100 3.54 1.49 7.08
C ILE A 100 3.17 2.49 8.18
N THR A 101 2.66 2.00 9.30
CA THR A 101 2.34 2.82 10.49
C THR A 101 3.54 3.05 11.40
N LYS A 102 4.65 2.35 11.16
CA LYS A 102 5.90 2.48 11.92
C LYS A 102 6.96 3.17 11.05
N ASP A 103 8.03 3.63 11.67
CA ASP A 103 9.08 4.34 10.94
C ASP A 103 9.76 3.43 9.93
N TYR A 104 9.86 3.92 8.71
CA TYR A 104 10.61 3.28 7.63
C TYR A 104 11.29 4.32 6.72
N GLN A 105 12.26 3.85 5.94
CA GLN A 105 12.90 4.62 4.88
C GLN A 105 13.28 3.71 3.72
N LEU A 106 12.91 4.14 2.52
CA LEU A 106 13.34 3.55 1.27
C LEU A 106 14.60 4.27 0.75
N TYR A 107 15.51 3.50 0.18
CA TYR A 107 16.75 4.01 -0.41
C TYR A 107 16.94 3.45 -1.83
N ASP A 108 17.49 4.26 -2.73
CA ASP A 108 18.09 3.76 -3.96
C ASP A 108 19.60 4.04 -3.94
N ASN A 109 20.39 2.96 -4.04
CA ASN A 109 21.84 3.01 -3.98
C ASN A 109 22.40 3.78 -2.75
N GLY A 110 21.67 3.72 -1.63
CA GLY A 110 22.04 4.36 -0.37
C GLY A 110 21.54 5.78 -0.19
N GLU A 111 20.89 6.37 -1.20
CA GLU A 111 20.26 7.69 -1.10
C GLU A 111 18.77 7.55 -0.76
N PRO A 112 18.22 8.35 0.17
CA PRO A 112 16.80 8.34 0.48
C PRO A 112 15.94 8.57 -0.76
N MET A 113 14.87 7.77 -0.89
CA MET A 113 13.94 7.90 -2.01
C MET A 113 12.77 8.82 -1.65
N GLU A 114 12.40 9.64 -2.63
CA GLU A 114 11.14 10.37 -2.66
C GLU A 114 10.42 10.05 -3.97
N PHE A 115 9.07 10.15 -3.96
CA PHE A 115 8.21 9.71 -5.04
C PHE A 115 7.43 10.87 -5.63
N ASP A 116 7.23 10.82 -6.96
CA ASP A 116 6.34 11.75 -7.67
C ASP A 116 4.88 11.47 -7.32
N PHE A 117 4.55 10.19 -7.13
CA PHE A 117 3.21 9.72 -6.86
C PHE A 117 3.20 8.71 -5.71
N ILE A 118 2.33 8.92 -4.71
CA ILE A 118 2.04 7.96 -3.65
C ILE A 118 0.57 7.58 -3.73
N HIS A 119 0.31 6.30 -3.72
CA HIS A 119 -1.02 5.72 -3.82
C HIS A 119 -1.33 4.82 -2.63
N SER A 120 -2.60 4.73 -2.29
CA SER A 120 -3.12 3.77 -1.32
C SER A 120 -4.59 3.52 -1.59
N GLU A 121 -4.99 2.26 -1.80
CA GLU A 121 -6.37 1.88 -2.09
C GLU A 121 -6.91 0.97 -1.00
N GLU A 122 -8.01 1.36 -0.38
CA GLU A 122 -8.71 0.60 0.67
C GLU A 122 -7.77 0.17 1.83
N VAL A 123 -6.95 1.09 2.33
CA VAL A 123 -5.98 0.84 3.42
C VAL A 123 -6.26 1.70 4.64
N PHE A 124 -6.60 2.99 4.44
CA PHE A 124 -6.76 3.94 5.54
C PHE A 124 -7.81 3.53 6.55
N GLU A 125 -8.90 2.92 6.08
CA GLU A 125 -9.98 2.38 6.92
C GLU A 125 -9.53 1.25 7.85
N HIS A 126 -8.39 0.63 7.55
CA HIS A 126 -7.79 -0.43 8.36
C HIS A 126 -6.72 0.07 9.33
N ILE A 127 -6.40 1.36 9.31
CA ILE A 127 -5.37 1.94 10.19
C ILE A 127 -6.03 2.45 11.47
N ALA A 128 -5.49 2.04 12.63
CA ALA A 128 -5.98 2.54 13.91
C ALA A 128 -5.80 4.07 14.00
N PRO A 129 -6.80 4.80 14.54
CA PRO A 129 -6.75 6.26 14.59
C PRO A 129 -5.49 6.82 15.23
N GLU A 130 -4.93 6.14 16.22
CA GLU A 130 -3.71 6.53 16.92
C GLU A 130 -2.44 6.42 16.09
N ASP A 131 -2.47 5.64 14.99
CA ASP A 131 -1.31 5.42 14.11
C ASP A 131 -1.38 6.24 12.80
N ILE A 132 -2.49 6.90 12.53
CA ILE A 132 -2.69 7.71 11.32
C ILE A 132 -1.65 8.81 11.19
N ASP A 133 -1.36 9.54 12.26
CA ASP A 133 -0.40 10.63 12.22
C ASP A 133 0.99 10.13 11.80
N ASN A 134 1.42 8.98 12.32
CA ASN A 134 2.72 8.42 11.96
C ASN A 134 2.76 7.92 10.51
N MET A 135 1.68 7.31 10.03
CA MET A 135 1.54 6.94 8.61
C MET A 135 1.62 8.19 7.70
N LEU A 136 0.92 9.26 8.04
CA LEU A 136 0.97 10.52 7.28
C LEU A 136 2.36 11.16 7.30
N ILE A 137 3.08 11.11 8.42
CA ILE A 137 4.47 11.57 8.51
C ILE A 137 5.37 10.78 7.56
N ASN A 138 5.21 9.45 7.52
CA ASN A 138 5.95 8.59 6.60
C ASN A 138 5.65 8.94 5.14
N ILE A 139 4.38 9.16 4.79
CA ILE A 139 3.98 9.57 3.44
C ILE A 139 4.64 10.90 3.07
N PHE A 140 4.52 11.90 3.95
CA PHE A 140 5.09 13.23 3.70
C PHE A 140 6.61 13.19 3.53
N LYS A 141 7.31 12.34 4.28
CA LYS A 141 8.75 12.13 4.19
C LYS A 141 9.19 11.53 2.85
N HIS A 142 8.31 10.75 2.21
CA HIS A 142 8.59 10.08 0.95
C HIS A 142 7.99 10.79 -0.27
N LEU A 143 7.23 11.87 -0.10
CA LEU A 143 6.62 12.61 -1.21
C LEU A 143 7.52 13.76 -1.64
N LYS A 144 7.85 13.84 -2.93
CA LYS A 144 8.60 14.97 -3.51
C LYS A 144 7.84 16.28 -3.39
N GLU A 145 8.54 17.38 -3.40
CA GLU A 145 7.92 18.70 -3.56
C GLU A 145 7.14 18.75 -4.89
N GLY A 146 5.86 19.08 -4.83
CA GLY A 146 4.96 19.03 -5.99
C GLY A 146 4.46 17.64 -6.36
N GLY A 147 4.80 16.61 -5.58
CA GLY A 147 4.28 15.25 -5.75
C GLY A 147 2.80 15.13 -5.41
N LEU A 148 2.17 14.11 -5.94
CA LEU A 148 0.74 13.80 -5.75
C LEU A 148 0.59 12.61 -4.81
N CYS A 149 -0.37 12.71 -3.87
CA CYS A 149 -0.79 11.59 -3.04
C CYS A 149 -2.29 11.35 -3.22
N VAL A 150 -2.70 10.11 -3.54
CA VAL A 150 -4.09 9.73 -3.77
C VAL A 150 -4.45 8.54 -2.89
N PHE A 151 -5.57 8.68 -2.19
CA PHE A 151 -6.13 7.63 -1.34
C PHE A 151 -7.54 7.28 -1.80
N GLY A 152 -7.76 6.00 -2.11
CA GLY A 152 -9.09 5.40 -2.18
C GLY A 152 -9.45 4.81 -0.82
N VAL A 153 -10.65 5.14 -0.32
CA VAL A 153 -11.15 4.61 0.96
C VAL A 153 -12.56 4.08 0.78
N SER A 154 -12.83 2.91 1.36
CA SER A 154 -14.18 2.37 1.39
C SER A 154 -15.02 3.09 2.45
N LEU A 155 -16.18 3.57 2.03
CA LEU A 155 -17.18 4.16 2.93
C LEU A 155 -18.35 3.19 3.22
N VAL A 156 -18.23 1.95 2.76
CA VAL A 156 -19.25 0.92 2.97
C VAL A 156 -18.73 -0.10 3.99
N PRO A 157 -19.64 -0.70 4.78
CA PRO A 157 -19.27 -1.79 5.67
C PRO A 157 -18.57 -2.91 4.91
N ASP A 158 -17.59 -3.53 5.57
CA ASP A 158 -16.74 -4.58 5.02
C ASP A 158 -17.48 -5.61 4.18
N VAL A 159 -16.72 -6.15 3.24
CA VAL A 159 -17.18 -7.17 2.31
C VAL A 159 -17.72 -8.36 3.07
N ARG A 160 -19.03 -8.60 2.92
CA ARG A 160 -19.69 -9.79 3.42
C ARG A 160 -19.66 -10.89 2.36
N ASN A 161 -19.47 -12.13 2.79
CA ASN A 161 -19.63 -13.27 1.89
C ASN A 161 -21.12 -13.41 1.48
N GLU A 162 -21.39 -14.34 0.54
CA GLU A 162 -22.75 -14.62 0.06
C GLU A 162 -23.74 -15.03 1.18
N LYS A 163 -23.22 -15.41 2.35
CA LYS A 163 -24.01 -15.76 3.54
C LYS A 163 -24.26 -14.57 4.48
N GLY A 164 -23.70 -13.40 4.16
CA GLY A 164 -23.79 -12.21 5.01
C GLY A 164 -22.83 -12.24 6.21
N GLU A 165 -21.86 -13.15 6.21
CA GLU A 165 -20.81 -13.24 7.23
C GLU A 165 -19.68 -12.26 6.84
N ASP A 166 -19.17 -11.51 7.82
CA ASP A 166 -18.06 -10.60 7.60
C ASP A 166 -16.82 -11.38 7.13
N MET A 167 -16.26 -10.98 6.00
CA MET A 167 -15.08 -11.62 5.41
C MET A 167 -13.79 -11.16 6.08
N VAL A 168 -13.85 -10.05 6.79
CA VAL A 168 -12.77 -9.51 7.60
C VAL A 168 -13.15 -9.73 9.05
N PRO A 169 -12.33 -10.40 9.87
CA PRO A 169 -12.61 -10.50 11.30
C PRO A 169 -12.66 -9.08 11.87
N PRO A 170 -13.60 -8.79 12.77
CA PRO A 170 -13.65 -7.50 13.42
C PRO A 170 -12.31 -7.26 14.12
N PHE A 171 -11.66 -6.19 13.76
CA PHE A 171 -10.44 -5.74 14.39
C PHE A 171 -10.80 -5.18 15.75
N ALA A 172 -10.61 -5.91 16.78
CA ALA A 172 -11.00 -5.56 18.13
C ALA A 172 -12.54 -5.38 18.31
N PRO A 173 -13.04 -5.43 19.54
CA PRO A 173 -14.49 -5.42 19.83
C PRO A 173 -15.21 -4.13 19.39
N GLU A 174 -14.45 -3.15 18.98
CA GLU A 174 -14.95 -1.90 18.43
C GLU A 174 -14.20 -1.71 17.14
N ASP A 175 -14.89 -1.79 16.04
CA ASP A 175 -14.34 -1.56 14.73
C ASP A 175 -13.56 -0.23 14.71
N ARG A 176 -12.25 -0.32 14.61
CA ARG A 176 -11.35 0.84 14.66
C ARG A 176 -11.05 1.40 13.28
N THR A 177 -11.73 0.92 12.27
CA THR A 177 -11.53 1.39 10.91
C THR A 177 -12.12 2.80 10.74
N ILE A 178 -11.41 3.65 10.01
CA ILE A 178 -11.86 4.99 9.66
C ILE A 178 -12.99 4.85 8.65
N GLY A 179 -14.19 5.02 8.96
CA GLY A 179 -15.34 4.84 8.06
C GLY A 179 -16.49 4.14 8.74
N TYR A 180 -16.27 3.69 9.95
CA TYR A 180 -17.26 3.01 10.75
C TYR A 180 -17.95 3.91 11.78
N GLU A 181 -17.56 5.15 11.89
CA GLU A 181 -18.33 6.15 12.63
C GLU A 181 -19.43 6.72 11.73
N GLY A 182 -20.46 5.91 11.50
CA GLY A 182 -21.70 6.34 10.87
C GLY A 182 -22.77 6.64 11.92
#